data_8c3489289c83171a10b42f42102b150f
#
_entry.id   8c3489289c83171a10b42f42102b150f
#
_cell.length_a   1.000
_cell.length_b   1.000
_cell.length_c   1.000
_cell.angle_alpha   90.00
_cell.angle_beta   90.00
_cell.angle_gamma   90.00
#
_symmetry.space_group_name_H-M   'P 1'
#
loop_
_entity.id
_entity.type
_entity.pdbx_description
1 polymer ?
#
loop_
_entity_poly.entity_id
_entity_poly.type
_entity_poly.pdbx_seq_one_letter_code
_entity_poly.pdbx_strand_id
1 'polypeptide(L)'
;MEGFLRMTTIDTSKIDAYMQTDYCVGPAHAPFVLRIGVHSKELERLYQDTGQNCALFITAFNPFGTQQSDEANLAAHERLGAHLRALTKFVIEGEGVDPGRQWPAERSFLVIGIDRDTASLLGQRAHQDAVVWAGRDAVPELLLLR
;
A
#
# COMPACT_ATOMS: atom_id res chain seq x y z
N MET A 1 11.15 -17.01 -21.65
CA MET A 1 11.00 -16.70 -21.14
C MET A 1 11.13 -15.87 -19.99
N GLU A 2 12.07 -15.95 -19.16
CA GLU A 2 12.19 -15.13 -18.08
C GLU A 2 12.46 -13.75 -18.44
N GLY A 3 13.04 -13.47 -19.55
CA GLY A 3 13.39 -12.12 -19.96
C GLY A 3 12.22 -11.18 -20.01
N PHE A 4 11.06 -11.67 -20.40
CA PHE A 4 9.92 -10.75 -20.46
C PHE A 4 9.38 -10.42 -19.10
N LEU A 5 9.77 -11.15 -18.08
CA LEU A 5 9.38 -10.81 -16.72
C LEU A 5 10.19 -9.63 -16.21
N ARG A 6 11.23 -9.22 -16.96
CA ARG A 6 12.03 -8.10 -16.55
C ARG A 6 11.49 -6.81 -17.09
N MET A 7 10.21 -6.66 -17.18
CA MET A 7 9.64 -5.41 -17.68
C MET A 7 9.69 -4.29 -16.65
N THR A 8 9.97 -4.62 -15.43
CA THR A 8 10.10 -3.60 -14.39
C THR A 8 11.51 -3.04 -14.33
N THR A 9 11.63 -1.74 -13.98
CA THR A 9 12.91 -1.10 -13.73
C THR A 9 13.27 -1.11 -12.24
N ILE A 10 12.46 -1.75 -11.40
CA ILE A 10 12.66 -1.75 -9.96
C ILE A 10 13.67 -2.82 -9.59
N ASP A 11 14.66 -2.47 -8.73
CA ASP A 11 15.65 -3.43 -8.27
C ASP A 11 15.02 -4.60 -7.55
N THR A 12 15.58 -5.79 -7.76
CA THR A 12 15.10 -7.00 -7.10
C THR A 12 15.16 -6.88 -5.57
N SER A 13 16.20 -6.22 -5.04
CA SER A 13 16.33 -6.03 -3.60
C SER A 13 15.17 -5.19 -3.05
N LYS A 14 14.71 -4.21 -3.82
CA LYS A 14 13.60 -3.38 -3.41
C LYS A 14 12.28 -4.19 -3.44
N ILE A 15 12.12 -5.02 -4.46
CA ILE A 15 10.95 -5.91 -4.54
C ILE A 15 10.94 -6.86 -3.35
N ASP A 16 12.09 -7.44 -3.00
CA ASP A 16 12.19 -8.33 -1.85
C ASP A 16 11.81 -7.61 -0.56
N ALA A 17 12.22 -6.35 -0.43
CA ALA A 17 11.88 -5.54 0.74
C ALA A 17 10.37 -5.35 0.83
N TYR A 18 9.70 -5.05 -0.28
CA TYR A 18 8.24 -4.92 -0.29
C TYR A 18 7.56 -6.22 0.12
N MET A 19 8.09 -7.35 -0.36
CA MET A 19 7.48 -8.66 -0.07
C MET A 19 7.58 -9.04 1.40
N GLN A 20 8.58 -8.51 2.12
CA GLN A 20 8.81 -8.83 3.52
C GLN A 20 8.23 -7.80 4.48
N THR A 21 7.70 -6.71 3.96
CA THR A 21 7.17 -5.62 4.78
C THR A 21 5.89 -6.04 5.50
N ASP A 22 5.73 -5.56 6.72
CA ASP A 22 4.48 -5.66 7.47
C ASP A 22 3.65 -4.41 7.14
N TYR A 23 2.48 -4.62 6.53
CA TYR A 23 1.59 -3.53 6.19
C TYR A 23 0.54 -3.41 7.30
N CYS A 24 0.85 -2.58 8.28
CA CYS A 24 0.06 -2.44 9.50
C CYS A 24 -1.12 -1.52 9.26
N VAL A 25 -2.31 -1.95 9.67
CA VAL A 25 -3.54 -1.21 9.44
C VAL A 25 -4.15 -0.85 10.78
N GLY A 26 -4.56 0.41 10.92
CA GLY A 26 -5.27 0.87 12.08
C GLY A 26 -4.36 1.10 13.26
N PRO A 27 -4.41 2.29 13.84
CA PRO A 27 -3.58 2.53 15.02
C PRO A 27 -4.25 2.09 16.30
N ALA A 28 -5.56 2.10 16.37
CA ALA A 28 -6.24 2.04 17.64
C ALA A 28 -7.12 0.82 17.83
N HIS A 29 -8.21 0.72 17.10
CA HIS A 29 -9.18 -0.33 17.34
C HIS A 29 -8.87 -1.54 16.48
N ALA A 30 -8.56 -2.67 17.08
CA ALA A 30 -8.32 -3.93 16.37
C ALA A 30 -7.32 -3.79 15.21
N PRO A 31 -6.11 -3.32 15.48
CA PRO A 31 -5.10 -3.22 14.43
C PRO A 31 -4.75 -4.61 13.91
N PHE A 32 -4.39 -4.67 12.63
CA PHE A 32 -3.98 -5.94 12.03
C PHE A 32 -2.90 -5.69 10.98
N VAL A 33 -2.27 -6.75 10.51
CA VAL A 33 -1.15 -6.67 9.57
C VAL A 33 -1.52 -7.41 8.30
N LEU A 34 -1.32 -6.75 7.15
CA LEU A 34 -1.41 -7.39 5.85
C LEU A 34 -0.03 -7.83 5.42
N ARG A 35 0.05 -9.01 4.80
CA ARG A 35 1.29 -9.52 4.22
C ARG A 35 1.00 -9.97 2.79
N ILE A 36 1.91 -9.63 1.89
CA ILE A 36 1.76 -10.03 0.49
C ILE A 36 1.71 -11.55 0.39
N GLY A 37 0.73 -12.05 -0.32
CA GLY A 37 0.57 -13.48 -0.55
C GLY A 37 -0.17 -14.24 0.54
N VAL A 38 -0.62 -13.56 1.59
CA VAL A 38 -1.28 -14.21 2.72
C VAL A 38 -2.71 -13.71 2.85
N HIS A 39 -3.67 -14.62 2.84
CA HIS A 39 -5.09 -14.28 3.02
C HIS A 39 -5.30 -13.57 4.35
N SER A 40 -6.06 -12.48 4.34
CA SER A 40 -6.36 -11.69 5.53
C SER A 40 -7.82 -11.83 5.91
N LYS A 41 -8.07 -12.46 7.06
CA LYS A 41 -9.43 -12.57 7.59
C LYS A 41 -9.99 -11.20 7.97
N GLU A 42 -9.14 -10.33 8.48
CA GLU A 42 -9.55 -8.99 8.87
C GLU A 42 -9.97 -8.17 7.65
N LEU A 43 -9.24 -8.30 6.55
CA LEU A 43 -9.60 -7.61 5.32
C LEU A 43 -10.92 -8.15 4.77
N GLU A 44 -11.10 -9.45 4.81
CA GLU A 44 -12.35 -10.08 4.37
C GLU A 44 -13.52 -9.56 5.18
N ARG A 45 -13.34 -9.38 6.48
CA ARG A 45 -14.39 -8.83 7.34
C ARG A 45 -14.69 -7.38 6.96
N LEU A 46 -13.65 -6.59 6.65
CA LEU A 46 -13.87 -5.22 6.19
C LEU A 46 -14.66 -5.19 4.89
N TYR A 47 -14.41 -6.14 3.99
CA TYR A 47 -15.20 -6.23 2.76
C TYR A 47 -16.68 -6.47 3.10
N GLN A 48 -16.95 -7.37 4.03
CA GLN A 48 -18.33 -7.66 4.43
C GLN A 48 -18.97 -6.43 5.05
N ASP A 49 -18.24 -5.73 5.91
CA ASP A 49 -18.78 -4.58 6.63
C ASP A 49 -19.02 -3.38 5.70
N THR A 50 -18.25 -3.24 4.64
CA THR A 50 -18.33 -2.08 3.75
C THR A 50 -19.07 -2.36 2.46
N GLY A 51 -19.36 -3.63 2.16
CA GLY A 51 -19.99 -4.01 0.90
C GLY A 51 -19.03 -3.93 -0.28
N GLN A 52 -17.72 -3.88 -0.04
CA GLN A 52 -16.71 -3.79 -1.08
C GLN A 52 -15.99 -5.12 -1.25
N ASN A 53 -15.15 -5.24 -2.28
CA ASN A 53 -14.45 -6.49 -2.57
C ASN A 53 -13.02 -6.28 -3.05
N CYS A 54 -12.44 -5.13 -2.76
CA CYS A 54 -11.03 -4.86 -3.10
C CYS A 54 -10.49 -3.75 -2.20
N ALA A 55 -9.18 -3.65 -2.12
CA ALA A 55 -8.54 -2.67 -1.25
C ALA A 55 -7.14 -2.32 -1.76
N LEU A 56 -6.71 -1.11 -1.42
CA LEU A 56 -5.39 -0.59 -1.79
C LEU A 56 -4.68 -0.15 -0.51
N PHE A 57 -3.41 -0.56 -0.37
CA PHE A 57 -2.53 -0.04 0.68
C PHE A 57 -1.48 0.83 0.00
N ILE A 58 -1.42 2.10 0.33
CA ILE A 58 -0.62 3.08 -0.40
C ILE A 58 0.03 4.07 0.55
N THR A 59 1.25 4.50 0.20
CA THR A 59 1.95 5.56 0.89
C THR A 59 2.32 6.67 -0.09
N ALA A 60 2.51 7.86 0.42
CA ALA A 60 3.09 8.97 -0.34
C ALA A 60 4.51 9.31 0.13
N PHE A 61 5.06 8.49 1.05
CA PHE A 61 6.40 8.73 1.58
C PHE A 61 7.48 8.39 0.56
N ASN A 62 8.56 9.16 0.60
CA ASN A 62 9.79 8.88 -0.13
C ASN A 62 9.56 8.51 -1.58
N PRO A 63 9.10 9.47 -2.42
CA PRO A 63 8.80 9.20 -3.83
C PRO A 63 9.94 8.47 -4.52
N PHE A 64 9.59 7.40 -5.24
CA PHE A 64 10.51 6.51 -5.95
C PHE A 64 11.63 5.97 -5.04
N GLY A 65 11.36 5.85 -3.73
CA GLY A 65 12.33 5.33 -2.79
C GLY A 65 13.40 6.33 -2.38
N THR A 66 13.32 7.57 -2.84
CA THR A 66 14.29 8.60 -2.48
C THR A 66 13.89 9.22 -1.16
N GLN A 67 14.73 9.10 -0.15
CA GLN A 67 14.41 9.67 1.16
C GLN A 67 14.28 11.18 1.09
N GLN A 68 13.25 11.69 1.72
CA GLN A 68 13.05 13.13 1.85
C GLN A 68 12.74 13.44 3.32
N SER A 69 12.63 14.74 3.64
CA SER A 69 12.42 15.17 5.02
C SER A 69 11.09 14.66 5.58
N ASP A 70 11.01 14.57 6.91
CA ASP A 70 9.78 14.20 7.56
C ASP A 70 8.67 15.19 7.23
N GLU A 71 8.99 16.47 7.15
CA GLU A 71 8.01 17.50 6.81
C GLU A 71 7.42 17.27 5.42
N ALA A 72 8.29 16.99 4.44
CA ALA A 72 7.84 16.73 3.08
C ALA A 72 7.00 15.47 3.01
N ASN A 73 7.40 14.42 3.73
CA ASN A 73 6.64 13.17 3.77
C ASN A 73 5.27 13.38 4.40
N LEU A 74 5.19 14.09 5.50
CA LEU A 74 3.90 14.35 6.17
C LEU A 74 2.99 15.20 5.29
N ALA A 75 3.53 16.20 4.62
CA ALA A 75 2.74 17.04 3.71
C ALA A 75 2.18 16.20 2.56
N ALA A 76 3.00 15.31 1.98
CA ALA A 76 2.55 14.43 0.91
C ALA A 76 1.49 13.45 1.42
N HIS A 77 1.66 12.93 2.63
CA HIS A 77 0.70 12.03 3.26
C HIS A 77 -0.65 12.72 3.45
N GLU A 78 -0.65 13.94 3.93
CA GLU A 78 -1.89 14.69 4.13
C GLU A 78 -2.60 14.98 2.82
N ARG A 79 -1.84 15.33 1.77
CA ARG A 79 -2.43 15.57 0.44
C ARG A 79 -3.05 14.29 -0.11
N LEU A 80 -2.34 13.17 0.03
CA LEU A 80 -2.86 11.89 -0.42
C LEU A 80 -4.14 11.53 0.34
N GLY A 81 -4.12 11.69 1.67
CA GLY A 81 -5.29 11.40 2.49
C GLY A 81 -6.51 12.20 2.09
N ALA A 82 -6.33 13.49 1.82
CA ALA A 82 -7.44 14.34 1.37
C ALA A 82 -7.99 13.86 0.04
N HIS A 83 -7.11 13.49 -0.88
CA HIS A 83 -7.52 12.99 -2.20
C HIS A 83 -8.29 11.67 -2.07
N LEU A 84 -7.78 10.75 -1.25
CA LEU A 84 -8.44 9.46 -1.06
C LEU A 84 -9.82 9.61 -0.40
N ARG A 85 -9.93 10.51 0.58
CA ARG A 85 -11.20 10.73 1.27
C ARG A 85 -12.24 11.39 0.37
N ALA A 86 -11.80 12.05 -0.69
CA ALA A 86 -12.71 12.57 -1.70
C ALA A 86 -13.25 11.46 -2.61
N LEU A 87 -12.50 10.34 -2.73
CA LEU A 87 -12.92 9.23 -3.58
C LEU A 87 -13.81 8.24 -2.84
N THR A 88 -13.56 8.04 -1.54
CA THR A 88 -14.29 7.05 -0.75
C THR A 88 -14.25 7.44 0.72
N LYS A 89 -15.23 6.94 1.46
CA LYS A 89 -15.26 7.16 2.91
C LYS A 89 -14.52 6.07 3.69
N PHE A 90 -14.04 5.04 3.02
CA PHE A 90 -13.39 3.91 3.69
C PHE A 90 -11.87 4.03 3.60
N VAL A 91 -11.33 5.01 4.32
CA VAL A 91 -9.89 5.28 4.35
C VAL A 91 -9.40 5.11 5.79
N ILE A 92 -8.43 4.22 5.98
CA ILE A 92 -7.92 3.87 7.30
C ILE A 92 -6.42 4.16 7.33
N GLU A 93 -5.94 4.81 8.38
CA GLU A 93 -4.52 5.08 8.57
C GLU A 93 -3.77 3.77 8.82
N GLY A 94 -2.53 3.70 8.34
CA GLY A 94 -1.68 2.55 8.56
C GLY A 94 -0.23 2.94 8.41
N GLU A 95 0.65 1.95 8.40
CA GLU A 95 2.07 2.19 8.12
C GLU A 95 2.74 0.91 7.62
N GLY A 96 3.69 1.09 6.72
CA GLY A 96 4.55 0.01 6.27
C GLY A 96 5.76 -0.09 7.19
N VAL A 97 6.03 -1.26 7.73
CA VAL A 97 7.08 -1.47 8.71
C VAL A 97 8.03 -2.56 8.23
N ASP A 98 9.32 -2.24 8.19
CA ASP A 98 10.34 -3.23 7.93
C ASP A 98 10.55 -4.05 9.21
N PRO A 99 10.29 -5.37 9.19
CA PRO A 99 10.49 -6.19 10.39
C PRO A 99 11.92 -6.13 10.93
N GLY A 100 12.88 -5.98 10.04
CA GLY A 100 14.30 -5.85 10.43
C GLY A 100 14.68 -4.47 10.92
N ARG A 101 13.77 -3.51 10.82
CA ARG A 101 13.97 -2.14 11.25
C ARG A 101 15.20 -1.49 10.62
N GLN A 102 15.50 -1.86 9.38
CA GLN A 102 16.63 -1.29 8.67
C GLN A 102 16.30 0.08 8.07
N TRP A 103 15.00 0.41 7.93
CA TRP A 103 14.57 1.73 7.52
C TRP A 103 13.32 2.13 8.30
N PRO A 104 13.05 3.45 8.38
CA PRO A 104 11.91 3.95 9.17
C PRO A 104 10.57 3.50 8.61
N ALA A 105 9.60 3.37 9.50
CA ALA A 105 8.24 3.09 9.09
C ALA A 105 7.69 4.24 8.25
N GLU A 106 6.83 3.90 7.27
CA GLU A 106 6.23 4.88 6.38
C GLU A 106 4.73 4.92 6.60
N ARG A 107 4.21 6.09 6.96
CA ARG A 107 2.77 6.25 7.13
C ARG A 107 2.07 6.00 5.79
N SER A 108 0.93 5.36 5.86
CA SER A 108 0.22 4.85 4.70
C SER A 108 -1.27 4.87 4.96
N PHE A 109 -2.05 4.47 3.95
CA PHE A 109 -3.49 4.32 4.07
C PHE A 109 -3.93 2.97 3.53
N LEU A 110 -4.89 2.36 4.19
CA LEU A 110 -5.67 1.28 3.59
C LEU A 110 -6.98 1.89 3.09
N VAL A 111 -7.28 1.69 1.82
CA VAL A 111 -8.46 2.27 1.17
C VAL A 111 -9.31 1.13 0.64
N ILE A 112 -10.53 1.02 1.12
CA ILE A 112 -11.42 -0.07 0.73
C ILE A 112 -12.27 0.37 -0.46
N GLY A 113 -12.35 -0.48 -1.48
CA GLY A 113 -13.21 -0.19 -2.64
C GLY A 113 -12.49 0.46 -3.80
N ILE A 114 -11.18 0.30 -3.90
CA ILE A 114 -10.40 0.84 -5.02
C ILE A 114 -10.02 -0.33 -5.93
N ASP A 115 -10.43 -0.27 -7.19
CA ASP A 115 -10.11 -1.33 -8.13
C ASP A 115 -8.63 -1.29 -8.56
N ARG A 116 -8.20 -2.34 -9.26
CA ARG A 116 -6.80 -2.52 -9.61
C ARG A 116 -6.26 -1.39 -10.48
N ASP A 117 -7.03 -0.97 -11.48
CA ASP A 117 -6.59 0.08 -12.40
C ASP A 117 -6.47 1.43 -11.69
N THR A 118 -7.44 1.76 -10.86
CA THR A 118 -7.40 2.98 -10.07
C THR A 118 -6.24 2.95 -9.08
N ALA A 119 -5.99 1.77 -8.48
CA ALA A 119 -4.86 1.59 -7.56
C ALA A 119 -3.54 1.92 -8.25
N SER A 120 -3.35 1.44 -9.47
CA SER A 120 -2.14 1.73 -10.25
C SER A 120 -2.00 3.22 -10.53
N LEU A 121 -3.09 3.88 -10.93
CA LEU A 121 -3.06 5.31 -11.20
C LEU A 121 -2.73 6.13 -9.95
N LEU A 122 -3.33 5.78 -8.82
CA LEU A 122 -3.06 6.47 -7.57
C LEU A 122 -1.60 6.32 -7.14
N GLY A 123 -1.06 5.11 -7.28
CA GLY A 123 0.34 4.86 -6.96
C GLY A 123 1.28 5.65 -7.86
N GLN A 124 0.98 5.72 -9.15
CA GLN A 124 1.78 6.49 -10.09
C GLN A 124 1.74 7.97 -9.74
N ARG A 125 0.58 8.50 -9.39
CA ARG A 125 0.44 9.90 -9.00
C ARG A 125 1.15 10.22 -7.69
N ALA A 126 1.25 9.24 -6.80
CA ALA A 126 1.99 9.39 -5.55
C ALA A 126 3.49 9.15 -5.73
N HIS A 127 3.92 8.91 -6.97
CA HIS A 127 5.32 8.66 -7.34
C HIS A 127 5.90 7.47 -6.58
N GLN A 128 5.13 6.40 -6.52
CA GLN A 128 5.58 5.17 -5.87
C GLN A 128 6.05 4.16 -6.90
N ASP A 129 7.01 3.34 -6.52
CA ASP A 129 7.48 2.23 -7.37
C ASP A 129 6.46 1.11 -7.42
N ALA A 130 5.72 0.95 -6.34
CA ALA A 130 4.76 -0.15 -6.18
C ALA A 130 3.70 0.23 -5.17
N VAL A 131 2.56 -0.46 -5.25
CA VAL A 131 1.52 -0.40 -4.22
C VAL A 131 1.11 -1.83 -3.90
N VAL A 132 0.40 -2.00 -2.80
CA VAL A 132 -0.16 -3.31 -2.41
C VAL A 132 -1.66 -3.25 -2.65
N TRP A 133 -2.19 -4.24 -3.36
CA TRP A 133 -3.61 -4.29 -3.70
C TRP A 133 -4.15 -5.68 -3.42
N ALA A 134 -5.39 -5.76 -2.99
CA ALA A 134 -6.06 -7.03 -2.76
C ALA A 134 -7.40 -7.03 -3.46
N GLY A 135 -7.70 -8.13 -4.12
CA GLY A 135 -8.98 -8.32 -4.77
C GLY A 135 -9.95 -9.06 -3.87
N ARG A 136 -10.91 -9.72 -4.50
CA ARG A 136 -12.00 -10.40 -3.81
C ARG A 136 -11.52 -11.49 -2.84
N ASP A 137 -10.38 -12.11 -3.15
CA ASP A 137 -9.84 -13.18 -2.32
C ASP A 137 -9.20 -12.68 -1.04
N ALA A 138 -9.09 -11.36 -0.85
CA ALA A 138 -8.47 -10.76 0.33
C ALA A 138 -7.03 -11.21 0.54
N VAL A 139 -6.32 -11.47 -0.56
CA VAL A 139 -4.89 -11.81 -0.53
C VAL A 139 -4.12 -10.64 -1.14
N PRO A 140 -3.36 -9.89 -0.32
CA PRO A 140 -2.58 -8.77 -0.85
C PRO A 140 -1.56 -9.21 -1.88
N GLU A 141 -1.39 -8.42 -2.93
CA GLU A 141 -0.40 -8.65 -3.97
C GLU A 141 0.34 -7.36 -4.26
N LEU A 142 1.56 -7.47 -4.74
CA LEU A 142 2.37 -6.32 -5.08
C LEU A 142 2.10 -5.93 -6.53
N LEU A 143 1.74 -4.65 -6.75
CA LEU A 143 1.60 -4.10 -8.10
C LEU A 143 2.80 -3.22 -8.38
N LEU A 144 3.63 -3.62 -9.33
CA LEU A 144 4.80 -2.85 -9.75
C LEU A 144 4.35 -1.79 -10.74
N LEU A 145 4.77 -0.55 -10.53
CA LEU A 145 4.31 0.60 -11.30
C LEU A 145 5.36 1.13 -12.28
N ARG A 146 6.58 0.58 -12.25
CA ARG A 146 7.66 0.96 -13.16
C ARG A 146 8.37 -0.24 -13.73
#